data_bc51c160ec79a2b545900a7fe13a29bd
#
_entry.id   bc51c160ec79a2b545900a7fe13a29bd
#
_cell.length_a   1.000
_cell.length_b   1.000
_cell.length_c   1.000
_cell.angle_alpha   90.00
_cell.angle_beta   90.00
_cell.angle_gamma   90.00
#
_symmetry.space_group_name_H-M   'P 1'
#
loop_
_entity.id
_entity.type
_entity.pdbx_description
1 polymer ?
#
loop_
_entity_poly.entity_id
_entity_poly.type
_entity_poly.pdbx_seq_one_letter_code
_entity_poly.pdbx_strand_id
1 'polypeptide(L)'
;LGTVNALVGKLKEEKWIDEEHHLNELGKNVLEPYRVENAIIMAAGMSSRFAPLSYEIPKGLLQVKGERLIEREIRQLQEAGIEDITVIVGYLQEKMFYLAEKFGVKIVVNNDYYKYNNCSSLMLVRDQLSNTYICSSDNYFVENPFEQYIYRGYYSTIFAEGQTDEYCAIEDSNHTIIDIQIGGENTWAMVGHVYFDRAFSEKFKEVLETEFKHEPYREQLWEDYYSRHVKELLLEARHYSADIVKEFDSLDELRQFDERYLVNADSAIIDNICKTLKCVASDIVNIKPLKDGLTNTSFSFDCLGKKYVYRHPGRGTENYIDRASEAASMEIAAKLKIDRTFVAMNKDEGWKISEFIP
;
A
#
# COMPACT_ATOMS: atom_id res chain seq x y z
N LEU A 1 6.79 21.50 -33.01
CA LEU A 1 6.84 20.77 -34.30
C LEU A 1 8.25 20.70 -34.86
N GLY A 2 9.08 21.77 -34.85
CA GLY A 2 10.43 21.76 -35.38
C GLY A 2 11.37 20.79 -34.67
N THR A 3 11.34 20.75 -33.33
CA THR A 3 12.17 19.87 -32.49
C THR A 3 11.80 18.40 -32.69
N VAL A 4 10.51 18.08 -32.77
CA VAL A 4 10.04 16.69 -33.00
C VAL A 4 10.48 16.18 -34.36
N ASN A 5 10.33 16.99 -35.42
CA ASN A 5 10.77 16.63 -36.79
C ASN A 5 12.29 16.42 -36.86
N ALA A 6 13.08 17.23 -36.13
CA ALA A 6 14.52 17.08 -36.08
C ALA A 6 14.92 15.77 -35.36
N LEU A 7 14.23 15.41 -34.28
CA LEU A 7 14.45 14.13 -33.58
C LEU A 7 14.09 12.94 -34.45
N VAL A 8 12.91 12.98 -35.09
CA VAL A 8 12.48 11.92 -36.03
C VAL A 8 13.49 11.77 -37.19
N GLY A 9 13.97 12.89 -37.76
CA GLY A 9 15.02 12.85 -38.79
C GLY A 9 16.28 12.15 -38.30
N LYS A 10 16.73 12.46 -37.07
CA LYS A 10 17.89 11.84 -36.46
C LYS A 10 17.70 10.32 -36.23
N LEU A 11 16.53 9.90 -35.75
CA LEU A 11 16.20 8.48 -35.56
C LEU A 11 16.20 7.71 -36.89
N LYS A 12 15.76 8.33 -37.99
CA LYS A 12 15.84 7.75 -39.35
C LYS A 12 17.27 7.67 -39.89
N GLU A 13 18.08 8.71 -39.70
CA GLU A 13 19.51 8.73 -40.05
C GLU A 13 20.27 7.60 -39.36
N GLU A 14 20.01 7.38 -38.06
CA GLU A 14 20.59 6.30 -37.24
C GLU A 14 19.96 4.92 -37.58
N LYS A 15 18.95 4.89 -38.43
CA LYS A 15 18.19 3.67 -38.82
C LYS A 15 17.57 2.92 -37.64
N TRP A 16 17.11 3.63 -36.63
CA TRP A 16 16.42 3.06 -35.48
C TRP A 16 14.91 2.92 -35.72
N ILE A 17 14.36 3.71 -36.65
CA ILE A 17 12.96 3.64 -37.07
C ILE A 17 12.87 3.49 -38.60
N ASP A 18 11.77 2.89 -39.06
CA ASP A 18 11.42 2.79 -40.46
C ASP A 18 10.79 4.08 -41.02
N GLU A 19 10.40 4.07 -42.31
CA GLU A 19 9.75 5.23 -42.95
C GLU A 19 8.39 5.56 -42.36
N GLU A 20 7.73 4.59 -41.74
CA GLU A 20 6.42 4.72 -41.06
C GLU A 20 6.57 5.11 -39.59
N HIS A 21 7.81 5.38 -39.12
CA HIS A 21 8.17 5.74 -37.77
C HIS A 21 8.03 4.62 -36.72
N HIS A 22 8.02 3.36 -37.14
CA HIS A 22 8.06 2.23 -36.21
C HIS A 22 9.48 1.85 -35.85
N LEU A 23 9.72 1.45 -34.61
CA LEU A 23 10.99 0.90 -34.17
C LEU A 23 11.31 -0.40 -34.91
N ASN A 24 12.50 -0.46 -35.52
CA ASN A 24 13.04 -1.69 -36.08
C ASN A 24 13.93 -2.41 -35.04
N GLU A 25 14.52 -3.56 -35.41
CA GLU A 25 15.34 -4.37 -34.51
C GLU A 25 16.57 -3.61 -33.95
N LEU A 26 17.17 -2.72 -34.76
CA LEU A 26 18.28 -1.88 -34.30
C LEU A 26 17.80 -0.87 -33.23
N GLY A 27 16.66 -0.22 -33.45
CA GLY A 27 16.06 0.69 -32.48
C GLY A 27 15.64 -0.01 -31.19
N LYS A 28 15.08 -1.23 -31.26
CA LYS A 28 14.78 -2.05 -30.09
C LYS A 28 16.05 -2.40 -29.29
N ASN A 29 17.14 -2.79 -29.96
CA ASN A 29 18.41 -3.10 -29.29
C ASN A 29 19.00 -1.90 -28.54
N VAL A 30 18.80 -0.67 -29.06
CA VAL A 30 19.23 0.58 -28.39
C VAL A 30 18.40 0.86 -27.14
N LEU A 31 17.13 0.45 -27.14
CA LEU A 31 16.24 0.61 -25.97
C LEU A 31 16.43 -0.48 -24.91
N GLU A 32 16.97 -1.66 -25.27
CA GLU A 32 17.06 -2.81 -24.36
C GLU A 32 17.75 -2.50 -23.01
N PRO A 33 18.82 -1.66 -22.92
CA PRO A 33 19.39 -1.26 -21.62
C PRO A 33 18.44 -0.49 -20.70
N TYR A 34 17.36 0.10 -21.25
CA TYR A 34 16.36 0.89 -20.54
C TYR A 34 15.06 0.11 -20.30
N ARG A 35 15.06 -1.17 -20.67
CA ARG A 35 13.91 -2.04 -20.44
C ARG A 35 13.72 -2.28 -18.95
N VAL A 36 12.50 -2.16 -18.49
CA VAL A 36 12.09 -2.59 -17.14
C VAL A 36 12.18 -4.11 -17.08
N GLU A 37 12.97 -4.63 -16.17
CA GLU A 37 13.24 -6.07 -16.06
C GLU A 37 12.22 -6.75 -15.15
N ASN A 38 11.80 -6.08 -14.06
CA ASN A 38 10.87 -6.65 -13.10
C ASN A 38 10.13 -5.57 -12.29
N ALA A 39 9.18 -6.03 -11.48
CA ALA A 39 8.51 -5.21 -10.48
C ALA A 39 8.43 -5.94 -9.13
N ILE A 40 8.55 -5.18 -8.05
CA ILE A 40 8.41 -5.66 -6.68
C ILE A 40 7.25 -4.91 -6.04
N ILE A 41 6.21 -5.64 -5.60
CA ILE A 41 5.06 -5.07 -4.90
C ILE A 41 5.18 -5.36 -3.41
N MET A 42 5.29 -4.32 -2.61
CA MET A 42 5.37 -4.41 -1.14
C MET A 42 3.98 -4.51 -0.54
N ALA A 43 3.61 -5.70 -0.04
CA ALA A 43 2.29 -6.02 0.50
C ALA A 43 2.33 -6.69 1.87
N ALA A 44 3.39 -6.46 2.65
CA ALA A 44 3.60 -7.16 3.93
C ALA A 44 2.97 -6.44 5.13
N GLY A 45 2.60 -5.17 5.02
CA GLY A 45 2.17 -4.30 6.11
C GLY A 45 0.81 -4.66 6.73
N MET A 46 0.60 -4.26 7.99
CA MET A 46 -0.64 -4.52 8.76
C MET A 46 -1.78 -3.55 8.45
N SER A 47 -1.48 -2.36 7.92
CA SER A 47 -2.47 -1.35 7.50
C SER A 47 -3.55 -1.03 8.56
N SER A 48 -3.14 -0.86 9.81
CA SER A 48 -4.04 -0.70 10.97
C SER A 48 -5.03 0.46 10.86
N ARG A 49 -4.70 1.50 10.08
CA ARG A 49 -5.57 2.65 9.78
C ARG A 49 -6.85 2.28 9.01
N PHE A 50 -6.89 1.08 8.40
CA PHE A 50 -8.06 0.56 7.68
C PHE A 50 -8.95 -0.35 8.52
N ALA A 51 -8.80 -0.34 9.83
CA ALA A 51 -9.76 -1.02 10.70
C ALA A 51 -11.20 -0.58 10.39
N PRO A 52 -12.19 -1.47 10.37
CA PRO A 52 -12.09 -2.89 10.74
C PRO A 52 -11.64 -3.83 9.62
N LEU A 53 -11.59 -3.37 8.37
CA LEU A 53 -11.37 -4.22 7.21
C LEU A 53 -9.97 -4.85 7.22
N SER A 54 -8.96 -4.10 7.67
CA SER A 54 -7.60 -4.62 7.80
C SER A 54 -7.45 -5.75 8.82
N TYR A 55 -8.41 -5.96 9.72
CA TYR A 55 -8.43 -7.11 10.61
C TYR A 55 -8.82 -8.41 9.89
N GLU A 56 -9.52 -8.29 8.77
CA GLU A 56 -10.03 -9.42 8.00
C GLU A 56 -9.23 -9.68 6.73
N ILE A 57 -8.75 -8.63 6.05
CA ILE A 57 -8.02 -8.73 4.78
C ILE A 57 -6.83 -7.77 4.72
N PRO A 58 -5.73 -8.12 4.03
CA PRO A 58 -4.65 -7.18 3.74
C PRO A 58 -5.14 -6.00 2.90
N LYS A 59 -4.53 -4.80 3.09
CA LYS A 59 -4.92 -3.57 2.37
C LYS A 59 -4.95 -3.75 0.85
N GLY A 60 -3.97 -4.44 0.27
CA GLY A 60 -3.93 -4.71 -1.17
C GLY A 60 -5.09 -5.56 -1.72
N LEU A 61 -5.84 -6.25 -0.86
CA LEU A 61 -7.03 -7.02 -1.27
C LEU A 61 -8.33 -6.24 -1.11
N LEU A 62 -8.27 -4.98 -0.65
CA LEU A 62 -9.44 -4.13 -0.61
C LEU A 62 -10.00 -3.92 -2.02
N GLN A 63 -11.32 -4.05 -2.17
CA GLN A 63 -12.01 -3.81 -3.44
C GLN A 63 -12.34 -2.33 -3.58
N VAL A 64 -11.82 -1.70 -4.61
CA VAL A 64 -12.10 -0.31 -4.96
C VAL A 64 -12.73 -0.28 -6.34
N LYS A 65 -13.91 0.28 -6.47
CA LYS A 65 -14.70 0.30 -7.71
C LYS A 65 -14.86 -1.09 -8.36
N GLY A 66 -14.94 -2.13 -7.51
CA GLY A 66 -15.19 -3.52 -7.94
C GLY A 66 -13.95 -4.32 -8.31
N GLU A 67 -12.73 -3.76 -8.18
CA GLU A 67 -11.47 -4.45 -8.44
C GLU A 67 -10.55 -4.40 -7.20
N ARG A 68 -9.81 -5.47 -6.91
CA ARG A 68 -8.83 -5.48 -5.82
C ARG A 68 -7.61 -4.66 -6.20
N LEU A 69 -7.11 -3.81 -5.27
CA LEU A 69 -5.99 -2.91 -5.52
C LEU A 69 -4.78 -3.63 -6.14
N ILE A 70 -4.28 -4.66 -5.47
CA ILE A 70 -3.10 -5.41 -5.93
C ILE A 70 -3.34 -6.16 -7.24
N GLU A 71 -4.55 -6.67 -7.49
CA GLU A 71 -4.87 -7.35 -8.75
C GLU A 71 -4.86 -6.36 -9.93
N ARG A 72 -5.40 -5.15 -9.69
CA ARG A 72 -5.34 -4.07 -10.67
C ARG A 72 -3.91 -3.67 -10.99
N GLU A 73 -3.08 -3.49 -9.97
CA GLU A 73 -1.68 -3.10 -10.14
C GLU A 73 -0.88 -4.15 -10.90
N ILE A 74 -1.01 -5.44 -10.54
CA ILE A 74 -0.38 -6.57 -11.27
C ILE A 74 -0.81 -6.56 -12.74
N ARG A 75 -2.11 -6.42 -13.01
CA ARG A 75 -2.65 -6.38 -14.37
C ARG A 75 -2.08 -5.20 -15.17
N GLN A 76 -1.98 -4.01 -14.57
CA GLN A 76 -1.42 -2.83 -15.23
C GLN A 76 0.07 -2.99 -15.52
N LEU A 77 0.85 -3.61 -14.64
CA LEU A 77 2.25 -3.97 -14.89
C LEU A 77 2.36 -4.95 -16.09
N GLN A 78 1.54 -5.99 -16.12
CA GLN A 78 1.52 -6.97 -17.22
C GLN A 78 1.08 -6.35 -18.54
N GLU A 79 0.09 -5.45 -18.53
CA GLU A 79 -0.32 -4.67 -19.71
C GLU A 79 0.81 -3.78 -20.25
N ALA A 80 1.72 -3.32 -19.40
CA ALA A 80 2.92 -2.59 -19.81
C ALA A 80 4.06 -3.51 -20.28
N GLY A 81 3.86 -4.84 -20.29
CA GLY A 81 4.86 -5.83 -20.70
C GLY A 81 5.87 -6.21 -19.61
N ILE A 82 5.53 -5.98 -18.35
CA ILE A 82 6.36 -6.34 -17.19
C ILE A 82 5.79 -7.61 -16.58
N GLU A 83 6.42 -8.76 -16.94
CA GLU A 83 5.92 -10.09 -16.57
C GLU A 83 6.58 -10.65 -15.29
N ASP A 84 7.83 -10.26 -15.00
CA ASP A 84 8.54 -10.70 -13.79
C ASP A 84 8.14 -9.84 -12.61
N ILE A 85 7.10 -10.30 -11.87
CA ILE A 85 6.55 -9.57 -10.74
C ILE A 85 6.73 -10.40 -9.47
N THR A 86 7.30 -9.78 -8.43
CA THR A 86 7.44 -10.36 -7.09
C THR A 86 6.56 -9.60 -6.12
N VAL A 87 5.68 -10.32 -5.42
CA VAL A 87 4.83 -9.76 -4.35
C VAL A 87 5.40 -10.19 -2.99
N ILE A 88 5.75 -9.21 -2.17
CA ILE A 88 6.25 -9.48 -0.80
C ILE A 88 5.08 -9.41 0.16
N VAL A 89 4.75 -10.53 0.78
CA VAL A 89 3.61 -10.68 1.68
C VAL A 89 4.07 -10.87 3.13
N GLY A 90 3.21 -10.55 4.09
CA GLY A 90 3.50 -10.71 5.52
C GLY A 90 2.21 -10.88 6.32
N TYR A 91 1.59 -9.78 6.70
CA TYR A 91 0.31 -9.82 7.42
C TYR A 91 -0.79 -10.48 6.57
N LEU A 92 -1.49 -11.47 7.13
CA LEU A 92 -2.54 -12.24 6.45
C LEU A 92 -2.09 -12.85 5.11
N GLN A 93 -0.81 -13.21 5.01
CA GLN A 93 -0.17 -13.68 3.78
C GLN A 93 -0.90 -14.80 3.06
N GLU A 94 -1.56 -15.71 3.81
CA GLU A 94 -2.30 -16.84 3.27
C GLU A 94 -3.44 -16.41 2.33
N LYS A 95 -3.94 -15.20 2.50
CA LYS A 95 -4.99 -14.63 1.64
C LYS A 95 -4.46 -14.12 0.30
N MET A 96 -3.14 -13.97 0.16
CA MET A 96 -2.49 -13.48 -1.06
C MET A 96 -1.83 -14.59 -1.91
N PHE A 97 -1.70 -15.81 -1.40
CA PHE A 97 -1.00 -16.90 -2.11
C PHE A 97 -1.65 -17.26 -3.46
N TYR A 98 -2.96 -17.06 -3.62
CA TYR A 98 -3.67 -17.30 -4.87
C TYR A 98 -3.18 -16.41 -6.03
N LEU A 99 -2.53 -15.28 -5.74
CA LEU A 99 -1.99 -14.38 -6.76
C LEU A 99 -0.93 -15.07 -7.62
N ALA A 100 -0.16 -16.00 -7.04
CA ALA A 100 0.83 -16.79 -7.78
C ALA A 100 0.19 -17.64 -8.88
N GLU A 101 -0.93 -18.33 -8.57
CA GLU A 101 -1.65 -19.14 -9.54
C GLU A 101 -2.42 -18.27 -10.55
N LYS A 102 -3.07 -17.20 -10.06
CA LYS A 102 -3.94 -16.37 -10.91
C LYS A 102 -3.17 -15.50 -11.90
N PHE A 103 -2.03 -14.96 -11.51
CA PHE A 103 -1.28 -13.96 -12.28
C PHE A 103 0.15 -14.40 -12.65
N GLY A 104 0.62 -15.56 -12.20
CA GLY A 104 1.98 -16.02 -12.46
C GLY A 104 3.08 -15.28 -11.67
N VAL A 105 2.71 -14.50 -10.65
CA VAL A 105 3.65 -13.72 -9.84
C VAL A 105 4.41 -14.60 -8.84
N LYS A 106 5.61 -14.16 -8.46
CA LYS A 106 6.41 -14.78 -7.39
C LYS A 106 5.94 -14.25 -6.04
N ILE A 107 5.82 -15.12 -5.04
CA ILE A 107 5.50 -14.71 -3.66
C ILE A 107 6.73 -14.87 -2.78
N VAL A 108 7.09 -13.80 -2.08
CA VAL A 108 8.15 -13.81 -1.06
C VAL A 108 7.53 -13.45 0.28
N VAL A 109 7.79 -14.28 1.31
CA VAL A 109 7.23 -14.06 2.65
C VAL A 109 8.20 -13.30 3.53
N ASN A 110 7.78 -12.14 4.02
CA ASN A 110 8.47 -11.40 5.06
C ASN A 110 7.92 -11.81 6.43
N ASN A 111 8.65 -12.65 7.15
CA ASN A 111 8.25 -13.08 8.50
C ASN A 111 8.51 -12.03 9.59
N ASP A 112 9.31 -11.02 9.30
CA ASP A 112 9.66 -9.95 10.24
C ASP A 112 8.80 -8.68 10.07
N TYR A 113 7.72 -8.74 9.26
CA TYR A 113 6.83 -7.61 8.94
C TYR A 113 6.26 -6.88 10.17
N TYR A 114 6.13 -7.61 11.30
CA TYR A 114 5.60 -7.05 12.55
C TYR A 114 6.68 -6.34 13.39
N LYS A 115 7.95 -6.59 13.08
CA LYS A 115 9.10 -6.08 13.83
C LYS A 115 9.82 -4.96 13.08
N TYR A 116 9.94 -5.09 11.78
CA TYR A 116 10.68 -4.17 10.94
C TYR A 116 9.80 -3.56 9.86
N ASN A 117 10.21 -2.41 9.34
CA ASN A 117 9.49 -1.70 8.29
C ASN A 117 9.86 -2.24 6.88
N ASN A 118 9.45 -1.51 5.83
CA ASN A 118 9.57 -1.93 4.42
C ASN A 118 11.02 -2.19 3.95
N CYS A 119 12.04 -1.63 4.62
CA CYS A 119 13.44 -2.01 4.41
C CYS A 119 13.68 -3.52 4.52
N SER A 120 13.01 -4.18 5.48
CA SER A 120 13.12 -5.63 5.64
C SER A 120 12.58 -6.41 4.46
N SER A 121 11.53 -5.89 3.83
CA SER A 121 10.96 -6.45 2.61
C SER A 121 11.94 -6.34 1.44
N LEU A 122 12.51 -5.16 1.21
CA LEU A 122 13.50 -4.95 0.14
C LEU A 122 14.77 -5.77 0.36
N MET A 123 15.21 -5.96 1.62
CA MET A 123 16.35 -6.82 1.95
C MET A 123 16.17 -8.26 1.48
N LEU A 124 14.95 -8.81 1.53
CA LEU A 124 14.67 -10.19 1.08
C LEU A 124 14.83 -10.36 -0.43
N VAL A 125 14.60 -9.31 -1.19
CA VAL A 125 14.61 -9.33 -2.67
C VAL A 125 15.69 -8.46 -3.28
N ARG A 126 16.67 -8.00 -2.48
CA ARG A 126 17.72 -7.07 -2.92
C ARG A 126 18.50 -7.54 -4.15
N ASP A 127 18.62 -8.86 -4.33
CA ASP A 127 19.31 -9.44 -5.49
C ASP A 127 18.49 -9.37 -6.78
N GLN A 128 17.22 -8.99 -6.70
CA GLN A 128 16.32 -8.75 -7.85
C GLN A 128 16.35 -7.27 -8.29
N LEU A 129 16.94 -6.37 -7.50
CA LEU A 129 17.04 -4.95 -7.85
C LEU A 129 17.93 -4.75 -9.08
N SER A 130 17.36 -4.14 -10.12
CA SER A 130 18.00 -3.83 -11.39
C SER A 130 17.22 -2.64 -12.02
N ASN A 131 16.76 -2.75 -13.23
CA ASN A 131 15.74 -1.87 -13.82
C ASN A 131 14.36 -2.27 -13.26
N THR A 132 14.02 -1.81 -12.07
CA THR A 132 12.96 -2.38 -11.21
C THR A 132 11.94 -1.35 -10.81
N TYR A 133 10.65 -1.64 -10.99
CA TYR A 133 9.60 -0.92 -10.29
C TYR A 133 9.48 -1.40 -8.85
N ILE A 134 9.41 -0.46 -7.91
CA ILE A 134 9.03 -0.71 -6.52
C ILE A 134 7.66 -0.08 -6.32
N CYS A 135 6.69 -0.89 -5.93
CA CYS A 135 5.30 -0.54 -5.82
C CYS A 135 4.77 -0.79 -4.40
N SER A 136 3.77 -0.05 -4.01
CA SER A 136 3.00 -0.26 -2.79
C SER A 136 1.63 -0.82 -3.13
N SER A 137 1.21 -1.90 -2.47
CA SER A 137 -0.04 -2.63 -2.81
C SER A 137 -1.34 -1.89 -2.50
N ASP A 138 -1.26 -0.66 -2.05
CA ASP A 138 -2.37 0.19 -1.61
C ASP A 138 -2.70 1.34 -2.56
N ASN A 139 -2.06 1.37 -3.71
CA ASN A 139 -2.30 2.38 -4.74
C ASN A 139 -3.44 1.97 -5.67
N TYR A 140 -4.19 2.96 -6.11
CA TYR A 140 -5.16 2.83 -7.19
C TYR A 140 -4.77 3.78 -8.33
N PHE A 141 -4.25 3.22 -9.41
CA PHE A 141 -3.94 3.97 -10.61
C PHE A 141 -5.17 4.00 -11.52
N VAL A 142 -5.74 5.19 -11.71
CA VAL A 142 -6.91 5.40 -12.59
C VAL A 142 -6.57 5.06 -14.04
N GLU A 143 -5.41 5.54 -14.49
CA GLU A 143 -4.78 5.19 -15.75
C GLU A 143 -3.50 4.41 -15.48
N ASN A 144 -3.08 3.57 -16.43
CA ASN A 144 -1.86 2.78 -16.28
C ASN A 144 -0.63 3.69 -16.33
N PRO A 145 0.15 3.86 -15.24
CA PRO A 145 1.33 4.71 -15.22
C PRO A 145 2.60 3.99 -15.64
N PHE A 146 2.55 2.64 -15.82
CA PHE A 146 3.72 1.83 -16.07
C PHE A 146 4.14 1.84 -17.52
N GLU A 147 5.45 1.89 -17.74
CA GLU A 147 6.09 1.92 -19.05
C GLU A 147 7.10 0.78 -19.17
N GLN A 148 7.22 0.21 -20.37
CA GLN A 148 8.16 -0.91 -20.62
C GLN A 148 9.62 -0.47 -20.68
N TYR A 149 9.89 0.78 -21.10
CA TYR A 149 11.23 1.35 -21.27
C TYR A 149 11.32 2.68 -20.56
N ILE A 150 12.32 2.85 -19.69
CA ILE A 150 12.49 4.07 -18.90
C ILE A 150 13.97 4.44 -18.88
N TYR A 151 14.23 5.71 -19.19
CA TYR A 151 15.60 6.22 -19.35
C TYR A 151 16.34 6.43 -18.04
N ARG A 152 15.63 6.90 -16.98
CA ARG A 152 16.21 7.24 -15.67
C ARG A 152 15.30 6.81 -14.53
N GLY A 153 15.93 6.53 -13.40
CA GLY A 153 15.23 6.30 -12.16
C GLY A 153 14.39 7.51 -11.74
N TYR A 154 13.18 7.28 -11.24
CA TYR A 154 12.28 8.34 -10.79
C TYR A 154 11.43 7.90 -9.61
N TYR A 155 11.00 8.88 -8.82
CA TYR A 155 9.93 8.71 -7.83
C TYR A 155 8.67 9.44 -8.33
N SER A 156 7.51 8.78 -8.29
CA SER A 156 6.25 9.44 -8.63
C SER A 156 5.84 10.42 -7.55
N THR A 157 5.37 11.58 -7.96
CA THR A 157 4.93 12.64 -7.05
C THR A 157 3.59 13.21 -7.47
N ILE A 158 2.78 13.63 -6.50
CA ILE A 158 1.57 14.43 -6.71
C ILE A 158 1.69 15.75 -5.96
N PHE A 159 1.06 16.80 -6.49
CA PHE A 159 1.02 18.07 -5.79
C PHE A 159 -0.01 18.01 -4.66
N ALA A 160 0.46 18.12 -3.42
CA ALA A 160 -0.38 18.20 -2.23
C ALA A 160 -0.78 19.66 -1.99
N GLU A 161 -2.06 19.97 -2.14
CA GLU A 161 -2.61 21.28 -1.79
C GLU A 161 -2.81 21.37 -0.27
N GLY A 162 -2.33 22.46 0.34
CA GLY A 162 -2.39 22.66 1.80
C GLY A 162 -1.32 21.88 2.55
N GLN A 163 -1.59 21.52 3.80
CA GLN A 163 -0.66 20.80 4.68
C GLN A 163 -0.67 19.30 4.36
N THR A 164 0.52 18.70 4.39
CA THR A 164 0.71 17.25 4.27
C THR A 164 1.75 16.78 5.27
N ASP A 165 1.65 15.52 5.73
CA ASP A 165 2.63 14.85 6.58
C ASP A 165 3.48 13.83 5.79
N GLU A 166 3.29 13.77 4.46
CA GLU A 166 4.00 12.84 3.57
C GLU A 166 5.48 13.23 3.36
N TYR A 167 6.26 12.28 2.83
CA TYR A 167 7.58 12.60 2.27
C TYR A 167 7.43 13.49 1.05
N CYS A 168 8.11 14.63 1.05
CA CYS A 168 8.02 15.63 -0.01
C CYS A 168 9.36 15.77 -0.73
N ALA A 169 9.33 15.69 -2.04
CA ALA A 169 10.51 15.85 -2.87
C ALA A 169 10.85 17.33 -3.07
N ILE A 170 12.10 17.69 -2.78
CA ILE A 170 12.69 18.97 -3.16
C ILE A 170 13.56 18.72 -4.40
N GLU A 171 13.22 19.35 -5.51
CA GLU A 171 13.84 19.12 -6.80
C GLU A 171 14.60 20.35 -7.34
N ASP A 172 15.55 20.10 -8.23
CA ASP A 172 16.21 21.13 -9.00
C ASP A 172 15.45 21.46 -10.31
N SER A 173 16.01 22.36 -11.12
CA SER A 173 15.41 22.77 -12.39
C SER A 173 15.36 21.67 -13.46
N ASN A 174 15.97 20.53 -13.24
CA ASN A 174 15.96 19.35 -14.10
C ASN A 174 15.06 18.23 -13.53
N HIS A 175 14.27 18.56 -12.52
CA HIS A 175 13.46 17.62 -11.76
C HIS A 175 14.24 16.54 -11.01
N THR A 176 15.55 16.72 -10.78
CA THR A 176 16.33 15.82 -9.94
C THR A 176 15.99 16.08 -8.48
N ILE A 177 15.65 15.04 -7.73
CA ILE A 177 15.40 15.14 -6.28
C ILE A 177 16.74 15.40 -5.58
N ILE A 178 16.87 16.55 -4.92
CA ILE A 178 18.09 17.01 -4.25
C ILE A 178 17.99 16.97 -2.73
N ASP A 179 16.78 16.89 -2.19
CA ASP A 179 16.48 16.74 -0.77
C ASP A 179 15.07 16.16 -0.57
N ILE A 180 14.82 15.61 0.63
CA ILE A 180 13.52 15.08 1.03
C ILE A 180 13.14 15.69 2.37
N GLN A 181 11.94 16.23 2.44
CA GLN A 181 11.37 16.79 3.64
C GLN A 181 10.14 15.97 4.07
N ILE A 182 10.01 15.69 5.37
CA ILE A 182 8.79 15.09 5.91
C ILE A 182 7.80 16.21 6.24
N GLY A 183 6.62 16.16 5.65
CA GLY A 183 5.60 17.20 5.77
C GLY A 183 5.91 18.45 4.95
N GLY A 184 4.91 19.31 4.83
CA GLY A 184 5.02 20.57 4.10
C GLY A 184 3.67 21.18 3.78
N GLU A 185 3.70 22.27 3.04
CA GLU A 185 2.50 22.97 2.56
C GLU A 185 2.66 23.30 1.07
N ASN A 186 1.66 22.94 0.26
CA ASN A 186 1.66 23.20 -1.18
C ASN A 186 2.95 22.67 -1.87
N THR A 187 3.22 21.38 -1.73
CA THR A 187 4.48 20.74 -2.12
C THR A 187 4.24 19.42 -2.87
N TRP A 188 5.30 18.89 -3.49
CA TRP A 188 5.25 17.61 -4.20
C TRP A 188 5.44 16.44 -3.24
N ALA A 189 4.36 15.76 -2.89
CA ALA A 189 4.37 14.56 -2.07
C ALA A 189 4.80 13.34 -2.89
N MET A 190 5.70 12.54 -2.33
CA MET A 190 6.18 11.27 -2.90
C MET A 190 5.14 10.19 -2.62
N VAL A 191 4.51 9.67 -3.67
CA VAL A 191 3.40 8.71 -3.56
C VAL A 191 3.47 7.67 -4.67
N GLY A 192 2.78 6.56 -4.49
CA GLY A 192 2.55 5.59 -5.54
C GLY A 192 3.74 4.66 -5.76
N HIS A 193 4.38 4.75 -6.91
CA HIS A 193 5.44 3.86 -7.33
C HIS A 193 6.76 4.60 -7.58
N VAL A 194 7.85 3.87 -7.51
CA VAL A 194 9.18 4.37 -7.87
C VAL A 194 9.82 3.41 -8.88
N TYR A 195 10.59 3.95 -9.80
CA TYR A 195 11.41 3.16 -10.70
C TYR A 195 12.89 3.35 -10.37
N PHE A 196 13.55 2.26 -10.05
CA PHE A 196 14.99 2.19 -9.88
C PHE A 196 15.62 1.78 -11.21
N ASP A 197 16.45 2.63 -11.79
CA ASP A 197 17.33 2.19 -12.87
C ASP A 197 18.48 1.34 -12.30
N ARG A 198 19.20 0.66 -13.17
CA ARG A 198 20.31 -0.25 -12.77
C ARG A 198 21.36 0.46 -11.92
N ALA A 199 21.73 1.69 -12.29
CA ALA A 199 22.77 2.43 -11.59
C ALA A 199 22.32 2.82 -10.17
N PHE A 200 21.07 3.22 -10.01
CA PHE A 200 20.47 3.45 -8.70
C PHE A 200 20.40 2.16 -7.90
N SER A 201 19.89 1.07 -8.49
CA SER A 201 19.74 -0.24 -7.84
C SER A 201 21.05 -0.78 -7.28
N GLU A 202 22.13 -0.71 -8.04
CA GLU A 202 23.45 -1.16 -7.59
C GLU A 202 23.93 -0.40 -6.36
N LYS A 203 23.83 0.93 -6.37
CA LYS A 203 24.23 1.77 -5.23
C LYS A 203 23.29 1.59 -4.03
N PHE A 204 21.97 1.56 -4.28
CA PHE A 204 20.99 1.41 -3.22
C PHE A 204 21.11 0.06 -2.52
N LYS A 205 21.44 -1.00 -3.23
CA LYS A 205 21.72 -2.31 -2.64
C LYS A 205 22.87 -2.24 -1.61
N GLU A 206 23.95 -1.53 -1.93
CA GLU A 206 25.08 -1.34 -0.99
C GLU A 206 24.66 -0.55 0.26
N VAL A 207 23.88 0.51 0.07
CA VAL A 207 23.30 1.31 1.17
C VAL A 207 22.40 0.44 2.03
N LEU A 208 21.46 -0.28 1.41
CA LEU A 208 20.51 -1.15 2.09
C LEU A 208 21.22 -2.22 2.94
N GLU A 209 22.21 -2.92 2.38
CA GLU A 209 22.99 -3.94 3.08
C GLU A 209 23.83 -3.36 4.23
N THR A 210 24.29 -2.12 4.09
CA THR A 210 25.12 -1.47 5.11
C THR A 210 24.26 -0.96 6.27
N GLU A 211 23.21 -0.21 5.98
CA GLU A 211 22.36 0.39 7.00
C GLU A 211 21.52 -0.64 7.73
N PHE A 212 21.03 -1.67 7.05
CA PHE A 212 20.24 -2.74 7.67
C PHE A 212 21.00 -3.55 8.73
N LYS A 213 22.33 -3.46 8.79
CA LYS A 213 23.13 -4.05 9.89
C LYS A 213 22.89 -3.36 11.23
N HIS A 214 22.50 -2.10 11.21
CA HIS A 214 22.21 -1.31 12.41
C HIS A 214 20.75 -1.50 12.83
N GLU A 215 20.54 -2.15 13.97
CA GLU A 215 19.19 -2.56 14.41
C GLU A 215 18.15 -1.44 14.44
N PRO A 216 18.45 -0.21 14.90
CA PRO A 216 17.49 0.89 14.88
C PRO A 216 17.02 1.28 13.47
N TYR A 217 17.85 1.06 12.45
CA TYR A 217 17.51 1.43 11.07
C TYR A 217 16.56 0.42 10.42
N ARG A 218 16.48 -0.82 10.90
CA ARG A 218 15.56 -1.84 10.39
C ARG A 218 14.08 -1.48 10.58
N GLU A 219 13.78 -0.61 11.55
CA GLU A 219 12.42 -0.11 11.81
C GLU A 219 12.05 1.08 10.93
N GLN A 220 12.99 1.59 10.12
CA GLN A 220 12.79 2.73 9.23
C GLN A 220 12.22 2.29 7.87
N LEU A 221 11.69 3.27 7.15
CA LEU A 221 11.30 3.12 5.75
C LEU A 221 12.55 3.16 4.85
N TRP A 222 12.50 2.57 3.67
CA TRP A 222 13.58 2.67 2.69
C TRP A 222 13.76 4.11 2.19
N GLU A 223 12.72 4.91 2.25
CA GLU A 223 12.71 6.35 1.99
C GLU A 223 13.62 7.11 2.96
N ASP A 224 13.75 6.66 4.21
CA ASP A 224 14.70 7.23 5.18
C ASP A 224 16.15 6.94 4.77
N TYR A 225 16.43 5.75 4.22
CA TYR A 225 17.74 5.41 3.69
C TYR A 225 18.04 6.27 2.46
N TYR A 226 17.10 6.38 1.55
CA TYR A 226 17.22 7.23 0.38
C TYR A 226 17.47 8.69 0.75
N SER A 227 16.71 9.25 1.69
CA SER A 227 16.87 10.63 2.16
C SER A 227 18.27 10.93 2.66
N ARG A 228 18.89 10.02 3.42
CA ARG A 228 20.25 10.19 3.90
C ARG A 228 21.30 10.17 2.79
N HIS A 229 21.02 9.51 1.69
CA HIS A 229 21.93 9.29 0.56
C HIS A 229 21.47 9.97 -0.74
N VAL A 230 20.52 10.90 -0.67
CA VAL A 230 19.88 11.54 -1.83
C VAL A 230 20.87 12.15 -2.83
N LYS A 231 22.04 12.62 -2.36
CA LYS A 231 23.10 13.20 -3.22
C LYS A 231 23.86 12.16 -4.03
N GLU A 232 23.84 10.92 -3.63
CA GLU A 232 24.53 9.80 -4.27
C GLU A 232 23.55 8.92 -5.07
N LEU A 233 22.31 8.86 -4.59
CA LEU A 233 21.19 8.09 -5.15
C LEU A 233 20.26 9.04 -5.91
N LEU A 234 20.51 9.23 -7.20
CA LEU A 234 19.79 10.21 -8.00
C LEU A 234 18.49 9.63 -8.56
N LEU A 235 17.35 10.24 -8.22
CA LEU A 235 16.04 10.00 -8.85
C LEU A 235 15.49 11.32 -9.38
N GLU A 236 14.70 11.24 -10.45
CA GLU A 236 13.89 12.35 -10.92
C GLU A 236 12.52 12.37 -10.20
N ALA A 237 11.95 13.52 -9.91
CA ALA A 237 10.56 13.66 -9.51
C ALA A 237 9.70 13.57 -10.76
N ARG A 238 8.86 12.54 -10.87
CA ARG A 238 7.90 12.41 -11.96
C ARG A 238 6.52 12.83 -11.48
N HIS A 239 6.06 13.96 -11.97
CA HIS A 239 4.81 14.58 -11.54
C HIS A 239 3.60 13.91 -12.19
N TYR A 240 2.67 13.46 -11.36
CA TYR A 240 1.37 12.95 -11.78
C TYR A 240 0.25 13.85 -11.24
N SER A 241 -0.87 13.89 -11.96
CA SER A 241 -2.10 14.46 -11.41
C SER A 241 -2.63 13.59 -10.26
N ALA A 242 -3.09 14.23 -9.20
CA ALA A 242 -3.79 13.54 -8.11
C ALA A 242 -5.05 12.80 -8.58
N ASP A 243 -5.52 13.02 -9.81
CA ASP A 243 -6.62 12.24 -10.41
C ASP A 243 -6.15 10.89 -10.98
N ILE A 244 -4.86 10.71 -11.24
CA ILE A 244 -4.30 9.49 -11.82
C ILE A 244 -3.82 8.53 -10.73
N VAL A 245 -3.10 9.04 -9.74
CA VAL A 245 -2.56 8.24 -8.63
C VAL A 245 -3.37 8.53 -7.38
N LYS A 246 -3.98 7.49 -6.82
CA LYS A 246 -4.70 7.54 -5.55
C LYS A 246 -4.02 6.61 -4.57
N GLU A 247 -3.61 7.16 -3.45
CA GLU A 247 -3.20 6.41 -2.27
C GLU A 247 -4.23 6.67 -1.18
N PHE A 248 -4.65 5.62 -0.49
CA PHE A 248 -5.66 5.75 0.55
C PHE A 248 -4.99 5.49 1.90
N ASP A 249 -5.03 6.48 2.79
CA ASP A 249 -4.50 6.38 4.13
C ASP A 249 -5.53 5.99 5.16
N SER A 250 -6.80 6.16 4.83
CA SER A 250 -7.91 5.88 5.72
C SER A 250 -9.12 5.31 4.98
N LEU A 251 -9.99 4.67 5.76
CA LEU A 251 -11.27 4.20 5.26
C LEU A 251 -12.19 5.34 4.81
N ASP A 252 -12.05 6.54 5.40
CA ASP A 252 -12.87 7.70 5.05
C ASP A 252 -12.46 8.28 3.69
N GLU A 253 -11.18 8.29 3.35
CA GLU A 253 -10.70 8.68 2.00
C GLU A 253 -11.17 7.70 0.95
N LEU A 254 -11.09 6.40 1.26
CA LEU A 254 -11.59 5.37 0.35
C LEU A 254 -13.09 5.53 0.08
N ARG A 255 -13.88 5.87 1.12
CA ARG A 255 -15.33 6.16 0.99
C ARG A 255 -15.62 7.37 0.12
N GLN A 256 -14.80 8.41 0.21
CA GLN A 256 -14.95 9.59 -0.64
C GLN A 256 -14.72 9.25 -2.12
N PHE A 257 -13.81 8.33 -2.39
CA PHE A 257 -13.49 7.89 -3.74
C PHE A 257 -14.49 6.83 -4.29
N ASP A 258 -14.95 5.93 -3.43
CA ASP A 258 -15.94 4.88 -3.75
C ASP A 258 -17.07 4.88 -2.72
N GLU A 259 -18.14 5.60 -3.00
CA GLU A 259 -19.30 5.75 -2.11
C GLU A 259 -19.97 4.40 -1.75
N ARG A 260 -19.79 3.37 -2.58
CA ARG A 260 -20.35 2.03 -2.36
C ARG A 260 -19.42 1.10 -1.59
N TYR A 261 -18.26 1.57 -1.22
CA TYR A 261 -17.18 0.75 -0.67
C TYR A 261 -17.62 -0.14 0.50
N LEU A 262 -18.29 0.40 1.52
CA LEU A 262 -18.74 -0.40 2.67
C LEU A 262 -19.95 -1.32 2.37
N VAL A 263 -20.77 -0.95 1.39
CA VAL A 263 -21.91 -1.77 0.96
C VAL A 263 -21.42 -3.02 0.22
N ASN A 264 -20.28 -2.89 -0.46
CA ASN A 264 -19.65 -3.96 -1.24
C ASN A 264 -18.48 -4.64 -0.48
N ALA A 265 -18.12 -4.14 0.71
CA ALA A 265 -17.13 -4.78 1.54
C ALA A 265 -17.69 -6.10 2.09
N ASP A 266 -17.10 -7.21 1.69
CA ASP A 266 -17.38 -8.54 2.25
C ASP A 266 -16.69 -8.63 3.62
N SER A 267 -17.31 -8.02 4.63
CA SER A 267 -16.77 -7.89 5.99
C SER A 267 -17.72 -8.47 7.02
N ALA A 268 -17.31 -9.55 7.66
CA ALA A 268 -18.06 -10.16 8.77
C ALA A 268 -18.19 -9.18 9.95
N ILE A 269 -17.19 -8.31 10.17
CA ILE A 269 -17.24 -7.30 11.23
C ILE A 269 -18.33 -6.28 10.97
N ILE A 270 -18.40 -5.74 9.77
CA ILE A 270 -19.47 -4.79 9.38
C ILE A 270 -20.86 -5.46 9.49
N ASP A 271 -20.97 -6.69 9.00
CA ASP A 271 -22.19 -7.49 9.09
C ASP A 271 -22.63 -7.71 10.54
N ASN A 272 -21.70 -8.04 11.42
CA ASN A 272 -21.98 -8.23 12.85
C ASN A 272 -22.51 -6.96 13.51
N ILE A 273 -21.93 -5.79 13.18
CA ILE A 273 -22.42 -4.50 13.65
C ILE A 273 -23.82 -4.23 13.12
N CYS A 274 -24.04 -4.36 11.82
CA CYS A 274 -25.33 -4.11 11.18
C CYS A 274 -26.45 -4.99 11.76
N LYS A 275 -26.19 -6.30 11.93
CA LYS A 275 -27.13 -7.25 12.53
C LYS A 275 -27.44 -6.91 13.99
N THR A 276 -26.41 -6.57 14.77
CA THR A 276 -26.54 -6.29 16.21
C THR A 276 -27.28 -4.98 16.47
N LEU A 277 -26.88 -3.91 15.79
CA LEU A 277 -27.44 -2.57 16.00
C LEU A 277 -28.66 -2.29 15.12
N LYS A 278 -29.03 -3.20 14.22
CA LYS A 278 -30.14 -3.07 13.26
C LYS A 278 -30.00 -1.83 12.39
N CYS A 279 -28.82 -1.62 11.87
CA CYS A 279 -28.43 -0.51 11.01
C CYS A 279 -27.96 -1.02 9.63
N VAL A 280 -27.65 -0.10 8.73
CA VAL A 280 -26.98 -0.40 7.46
C VAL A 280 -25.51 0.07 7.50
N ALA A 281 -24.68 -0.46 6.60
CA ALA A 281 -23.25 -0.17 6.61
C ALA A 281 -22.92 1.35 6.50
N SER A 282 -23.77 2.12 5.82
CA SER A 282 -23.62 3.58 5.71
C SER A 282 -23.88 4.34 7.02
N ASP A 283 -24.55 3.74 8.01
CA ASP A 283 -24.77 4.34 9.32
C ASP A 283 -23.54 4.25 10.24
N ILE A 284 -22.54 3.43 9.84
CA ILE A 284 -21.30 3.23 10.59
C ILE A 284 -20.30 4.28 10.13
N VAL A 285 -20.01 5.28 10.95
CA VAL A 285 -19.15 6.42 10.62
C VAL A 285 -18.13 6.70 11.72
N ASN A 286 -17.15 7.60 11.46
CA ASN A 286 -16.13 8.01 12.44
C ASN A 286 -15.38 6.82 13.05
N ILE A 287 -15.03 5.83 12.22
CA ILE A 287 -14.29 4.65 12.65
C ILE A 287 -12.87 5.07 13.02
N LYS A 288 -12.45 4.74 14.25
CA LYS A 288 -11.11 5.06 14.76
C LYS A 288 -10.51 3.85 15.47
N PRO A 289 -9.35 3.34 15.02
CA PRO A 289 -8.62 2.33 15.76
C PRO A 289 -8.36 2.79 17.20
N LEU A 290 -8.48 1.88 18.14
CA LEU A 290 -8.07 2.09 19.52
C LEU A 290 -6.72 1.41 19.72
N LYS A 291 -6.01 1.78 20.80
CA LYS A 291 -4.74 1.14 21.12
C LYS A 291 -4.94 -0.38 21.26
N ASP A 292 -4.13 -1.14 20.55
CA ASP A 292 -4.20 -2.59 20.57
C ASP A 292 -3.90 -3.14 21.97
N GLY A 293 -4.74 -4.10 22.40
CA GLY A 293 -4.49 -4.90 23.57
C GLY A 293 -3.64 -6.13 23.23
N LEU A 294 -3.10 -6.80 24.25
CA LEU A 294 -2.29 -8.02 24.05
C LEU A 294 -3.05 -9.17 23.36
N THR A 295 -4.36 -9.21 23.51
CA THR A 295 -5.21 -10.33 23.05
C THR A 295 -6.34 -9.94 22.14
N ASN A 296 -6.55 -8.66 21.90
CA ASN A 296 -7.66 -8.16 21.08
C ASN A 296 -7.25 -6.87 20.38
N THR A 297 -7.78 -6.67 19.19
CA THR A 297 -7.80 -5.39 18.50
C THR A 297 -9.16 -4.73 18.70
N SER A 298 -9.21 -3.40 18.71
CA SER A 298 -10.47 -2.68 18.96
C SER A 298 -10.53 -1.40 18.15
N PHE A 299 -11.74 -0.99 17.81
CA PHE A 299 -12.00 0.31 17.21
C PHE A 299 -13.27 0.93 17.79
N SER A 300 -13.34 2.25 17.82
CA SER A 300 -14.56 2.99 18.10
C SER A 300 -15.23 3.40 16.80
N PHE A 301 -16.55 3.54 16.83
CA PHE A 301 -17.35 4.01 15.69
C PHE A 301 -18.62 4.66 16.19
N ASP A 302 -19.20 5.54 15.36
CA ASP A 302 -20.50 6.13 15.61
C ASP A 302 -21.56 5.40 14.76
N CYS A 303 -22.73 5.15 15.34
CA CYS A 303 -23.86 4.54 14.64
C CYS A 303 -25.17 5.03 15.25
N LEU A 304 -26.10 5.52 14.42
CA LEU A 304 -27.43 5.99 14.84
C LEU A 304 -27.39 6.98 16.02
N GLY A 305 -26.42 7.92 16.01
CA GLY A 305 -26.26 8.97 17.02
C GLY A 305 -25.62 8.52 18.33
N LYS A 306 -25.11 7.31 18.43
CA LYS A 306 -24.35 6.79 19.57
C LYS A 306 -22.97 6.35 19.16
N LYS A 307 -22.04 6.39 20.13
CA LYS A 307 -20.67 5.91 19.96
C LYS A 307 -20.49 4.53 20.59
N TYR A 308 -19.85 3.63 19.86
CA TYR A 308 -19.63 2.25 20.26
C TYR A 308 -18.16 1.88 20.17
N VAL A 309 -17.80 0.77 20.81
CA VAL A 309 -16.53 0.06 20.66
C VAL A 309 -16.82 -1.35 20.16
N TYR A 310 -16.17 -1.72 19.06
CA TYR A 310 -16.09 -3.11 18.63
C TYR A 310 -14.74 -3.68 19.07
N ARG A 311 -14.76 -4.82 19.72
CA ARG A 311 -13.57 -5.60 20.09
C ARG A 311 -13.52 -6.85 19.22
N HIS A 312 -12.45 -6.97 18.45
CA HIS A 312 -12.15 -8.16 17.64
C HIS A 312 -11.14 -9.04 18.36
N PRO A 313 -11.35 -10.38 18.45
CA PRO A 313 -10.40 -11.28 19.07
C PRO A 313 -9.09 -11.31 18.28
N GLY A 314 -7.96 -11.26 19.00
CA GLY A 314 -6.65 -11.44 18.39
C GLY A 314 -6.45 -12.88 17.93
N ARG A 315 -5.70 -13.05 16.85
CA ARG A 315 -5.37 -14.38 16.30
C ARG A 315 -4.62 -15.23 17.30
N GLY A 316 -4.96 -16.52 17.37
CA GLY A 316 -4.31 -17.48 18.26
C GLY A 316 -4.73 -17.35 19.73
N THR A 317 -5.67 -16.44 20.05
CA THR A 317 -6.13 -16.26 21.44
C THR A 317 -7.21 -17.27 21.83
N GLU A 318 -7.80 -17.98 20.90
CA GLU A 318 -8.79 -19.05 21.08
C GLU A 318 -8.27 -20.19 21.96
N ASN A 319 -6.97 -20.42 21.99
CA ASN A 319 -6.32 -21.45 22.80
C ASN A 319 -6.08 -21.02 24.27
N TYR A 320 -6.19 -19.73 24.57
CA TYR A 320 -5.85 -19.14 25.87
C TYR A 320 -7.04 -18.48 26.58
N ILE A 321 -8.09 -18.14 25.83
CA ILE A 321 -9.24 -17.40 26.36
C ILE A 321 -10.52 -18.21 26.11
N ASP A 322 -11.20 -18.61 27.20
CA ASP A 322 -12.53 -19.21 27.14
C ASP A 322 -13.59 -18.13 26.85
N ARG A 323 -13.88 -17.96 25.58
CA ARG A 323 -14.83 -16.96 25.09
C ARG A 323 -16.28 -17.24 25.52
N ALA A 324 -16.63 -18.49 25.70
CA ALA A 324 -17.96 -18.87 26.17
C ALA A 324 -18.17 -18.45 27.64
N SER A 325 -17.18 -18.69 28.49
CA SER A 325 -17.16 -18.24 29.89
C SER A 325 -17.16 -16.72 30.00
N GLU A 326 -16.39 -16.03 29.16
CA GLU A 326 -16.39 -14.57 29.08
C GLU A 326 -17.77 -14.03 28.69
N ALA A 327 -18.38 -14.56 27.64
CA ALA A 327 -19.72 -14.14 27.19
C ALA A 327 -20.80 -14.32 28.28
N ALA A 328 -20.82 -15.49 28.94
CA ALA A 328 -21.75 -15.76 30.04
C ALA A 328 -21.57 -14.78 31.19
N SER A 329 -20.33 -14.47 31.56
CA SER A 329 -20.01 -13.51 32.62
C SER A 329 -20.48 -12.08 32.26
N MET A 330 -20.26 -11.66 31.02
CA MET A 330 -20.69 -10.34 30.52
C MET A 330 -22.23 -10.22 30.49
N GLU A 331 -22.95 -11.25 30.07
CA GLU A 331 -24.41 -11.27 30.10
C GLU A 331 -24.95 -11.16 31.53
N ILE A 332 -24.34 -11.86 32.50
CA ILE A 332 -24.73 -11.76 33.92
C ILE A 332 -24.45 -10.35 34.44
N ALA A 333 -23.28 -9.78 34.17
CA ALA A 333 -22.92 -8.42 34.58
C ALA A 333 -23.88 -7.37 34.02
N ALA A 334 -24.31 -7.53 32.75
CA ALA A 334 -25.30 -6.66 32.11
C ALA A 334 -26.70 -6.80 32.78
N LYS A 335 -27.17 -8.03 33.05
CA LYS A 335 -28.45 -8.29 33.75
C LYS A 335 -28.47 -7.68 35.15
N LEU A 336 -27.34 -7.73 35.84
CA LEU A 336 -27.17 -7.15 37.20
C LEU A 336 -26.88 -5.62 37.15
N LYS A 337 -26.83 -5.02 35.95
CA LYS A 337 -26.50 -3.59 35.73
C LYS A 337 -25.12 -3.17 36.27
N ILE A 338 -24.20 -4.13 36.43
CA ILE A 338 -22.81 -3.89 36.77
C ILE A 338 -22.06 -3.31 35.55
N ASP A 339 -22.23 -3.96 34.39
CA ASP A 339 -21.81 -3.40 33.10
C ASP A 339 -23.03 -2.82 32.34
N ARG A 340 -23.07 -1.47 32.25
CA ARG A 340 -24.15 -0.76 31.57
C ARG A 340 -23.84 -0.48 30.09
N THR A 341 -22.62 -0.79 29.66
CA THR A 341 -22.15 -0.53 28.30
C THR A 341 -22.30 -1.73 27.38
N PHE A 342 -22.45 -2.91 27.96
CA PHE A 342 -22.57 -4.15 27.20
C PHE A 342 -23.77 -4.13 26.23
N VAL A 343 -23.50 -4.37 24.96
CA VAL A 343 -24.52 -4.47 23.90
C VAL A 343 -24.68 -5.93 23.46
N ALA A 344 -23.58 -6.56 23.01
CA ALA A 344 -23.60 -7.93 22.54
C ALA A 344 -22.18 -8.54 22.56
N MET A 345 -22.12 -9.86 22.63
CA MET A 345 -20.89 -10.64 22.43
C MET A 345 -21.24 -11.97 21.76
N ASN A 346 -20.44 -12.38 20.78
CA ASN A 346 -20.53 -13.72 20.21
C ASN A 346 -19.61 -14.65 20.97
N LYS A 347 -20.18 -15.69 21.57
CA LYS A 347 -19.44 -16.66 22.39
C LYS A 347 -18.51 -17.58 21.59
N ASP A 348 -18.82 -17.80 20.31
CA ASP A 348 -18.09 -18.71 19.44
C ASP A 348 -16.97 -17.97 18.70
N GLU A 349 -17.24 -16.78 18.16
CA GLU A 349 -16.29 -15.94 17.44
C GLU A 349 -15.51 -14.98 18.35
N GLY A 350 -16.01 -14.70 19.57
CA GLY A 350 -15.33 -13.90 20.58
C GLY A 350 -15.37 -12.39 20.39
N TRP A 351 -16.07 -11.86 19.37
CA TRP A 351 -16.22 -10.41 19.23
C TRP A 351 -17.22 -9.83 20.23
N LYS A 352 -17.03 -8.55 20.59
CA LYS A 352 -17.91 -7.83 21.51
C LYS A 352 -18.21 -6.41 21.03
N ILE A 353 -19.44 -5.97 21.23
CA ILE A 353 -19.87 -4.58 21.05
C ILE A 353 -20.27 -4.00 22.41
N SER A 354 -19.78 -2.81 22.72
CA SER A 354 -20.13 -2.03 23.91
C SER A 354 -20.37 -0.57 23.55
N GLU A 355 -21.20 0.15 24.33
CA GLU A 355 -21.27 1.61 24.23
C GLU A 355 -19.93 2.21 24.68
N PHE A 356 -19.48 3.26 24.02
CA PHE A 356 -18.24 3.97 24.37
C PHE A 356 -18.45 4.81 25.64
N ILE A 357 -17.53 4.73 26.59
CA ILE A 357 -17.44 5.62 27.73
C ILE A 357 -16.28 6.58 27.46
N PRO A 358 -16.50 7.91 27.50
CA PRO A 358 -15.44 8.91 27.32
C PRO A 358 -14.31 8.79 28.33
#